data_ee1bb1eb6e2fe1910ad10bdb6cb7647f
#
_entry.id   ee1bb1eb6e2fe1910ad10bdb6cb7647f
#
_cell.length_a   1.000
_cell.length_b   1.000
_cell.length_c   1.000
_cell.angle_alpha   90.00
_cell.angle_beta   90.00
_cell.angle_gamma   90.00
#
_symmetry.space_group_name_H-M   'P 1'
#
loop_
_entity.id
_entity.type
_entity.pdbx_description
1 polymer ?
#
loop_
_entity_poly.entity_id
_entity_poly.type
_entity_poly.pdbx_seq_one_letter_code
_entity_poly.pdbx_strand_id
1 'polypeptide(L)'
;PVVMWHHGTTGVARGCAPSLRDDAATRWAIPALEDALAKGWVVVSTDYSGQGAPGVFPYLIGTGEARSSLDAVLAAREIDGLILSKRTMAWGHSQGGHAALW
;
A
#
# COMPACT_ATOMS: atom_id res chain seq x y z
N PRO A 1 -11.31 6.60 8.70
CA PRO A 1 -11.16 6.25 7.29
C PRO A 1 -9.81 5.60 7.01
N VAL A 2 -9.76 4.77 5.97
CA VAL A 2 -8.56 4.07 5.52
C VAL A 2 -8.19 4.54 4.11
N VAL A 3 -6.94 4.89 3.91
CA VAL A 3 -6.37 5.13 2.59
C VAL A 3 -5.48 3.94 2.23
N MET A 4 -5.80 3.27 1.15
CA MET A 4 -4.90 2.28 0.53
C MET A 4 -3.96 3.05 -0.40
N TRP A 5 -2.70 3.16 -0.01
CA TRP A 5 -1.68 3.73 -0.87
C TRP A 5 -1.04 2.65 -1.73
N HIS A 6 -1.09 2.87 -3.03
CA HIS A 6 -0.51 1.99 -4.03
C HIS A 6 0.74 2.67 -4.59
N HIS A 7 1.90 2.13 -4.23
CA HIS A 7 3.17 2.71 -4.66
C HIS A 7 3.44 2.48 -6.15
N GLY A 8 4.21 3.38 -6.74
CA GLY A 8 4.74 3.24 -8.10
C GLY A 8 5.84 2.17 -8.19
N THR A 9 6.31 1.93 -9.41
CA THR A 9 7.35 0.92 -9.68
C THR A 9 8.64 1.23 -8.91
N THR A 10 9.11 0.26 -8.13
CA THR A 10 10.36 0.31 -7.36
C THR A 10 11.38 -0.73 -7.84
N GLY A 11 10.99 -1.57 -8.77
CA GLY A 11 11.73 -2.71 -9.28
C GLY A 11 10.97 -4.02 -9.06
N VAL A 12 11.40 -5.10 -9.70
CA VAL A 12 10.71 -6.40 -9.66
C VAL A 12 11.35 -7.40 -8.68
N ALA A 13 12.54 -7.10 -8.18
CA ALA A 13 13.21 -7.97 -7.23
C ALA A 13 12.58 -7.86 -5.82
N ARG A 14 12.65 -8.95 -5.06
CA ARG A 14 12.15 -8.98 -3.68
C ARG A 14 12.69 -7.83 -2.82
N GLY A 15 13.96 -7.49 -2.97
CA GLY A 15 14.61 -6.40 -2.22
C GLY A 15 14.16 -4.99 -2.62
N CYS A 16 13.32 -4.85 -3.66
CA CYS A 16 12.78 -3.57 -4.09
C CYS A 16 11.52 -3.14 -3.33
N ALA A 17 11.07 -3.94 -2.37
CA ALA A 17 9.91 -3.63 -1.56
C ALA A 17 10.06 -2.28 -0.83
N PRO A 18 9.07 -1.38 -0.90
CA PRO A 18 9.12 -0.11 -0.20
C PRO A 18 9.32 -0.25 1.32
N SER A 19 8.72 -1.26 1.93
CA SER A 19 8.84 -1.50 3.38
C SER A 19 10.27 -1.84 3.85
N LEU A 20 11.15 -2.24 2.92
CA LEU A 20 12.56 -2.51 3.22
C LEU A 20 13.45 -1.26 3.13
N ARG A 21 12.88 -0.12 2.72
CA ARG A 21 13.57 1.17 2.68
C ARG A 21 13.44 1.86 4.04
N ASP A 22 14.26 2.90 4.25
CA ASP A 22 14.10 3.69 5.47
C ASP A 22 12.74 4.40 5.50
N ASP A 23 12.23 4.64 6.70
CA ASP A 23 10.90 5.22 6.91
C ASP A 23 10.75 6.60 6.28
N ALA A 24 11.81 7.41 6.25
CA ALA A 24 11.76 8.76 5.69
C ALA A 24 11.48 8.72 4.19
N ALA A 25 12.17 7.85 3.44
CA ALA A 25 11.95 7.72 2.00
C ALA A 25 10.54 7.19 1.68
N THR A 26 10.05 6.21 2.46
CA THR A 26 8.72 5.65 2.30
C THR A 26 7.65 6.70 2.59
N ARG A 27 7.75 7.44 3.68
CA ARG A 27 6.80 8.49 4.05
C ARG A 27 6.78 9.62 3.04
N TRP A 28 7.94 10.04 2.56
CA TRP A 28 8.04 11.11 1.57
C TRP A 28 7.37 10.75 0.24
N ALA A 29 7.38 9.47 -0.13
CA ALA A 29 6.78 8.99 -1.36
C ALA A 29 5.24 8.96 -1.35
N ILE A 30 4.60 9.12 -0.18
CA ILE A 30 3.14 9.11 -0.05
C ILE A 30 2.62 10.56 -0.05
N PRO A 31 1.95 11.01 -1.13
CA PRO A 31 1.45 12.38 -1.19
C PRO A 31 0.47 12.69 -0.06
N ALA A 32 0.58 13.87 0.54
CA ALA A 32 -0.30 14.36 1.60
C ALA A 32 -0.47 13.39 2.80
N LEU A 33 0.56 12.57 3.07
CA LEU A 33 0.53 11.62 4.19
C LEU A 33 0.25 12.33 5.52
N GLU A 34 0.99 13.40 5.80
CA GLU A 34 0.86 14.14 7.07
C GLU A 34 -0.55 14.76 7.23
N ASP A 35 -1.14 15.24 6.13
CA ASP A 35 -2.51 15.77 6.14
C ASP A 35 -3.54 14.68 6.45
N ALA A 36 -3.36 13.48 5.89
CA ALA A 36 -4.22 12.34 6.16
C ALA A 36 -4.11 11.91 7.64
N LEU A 37 -2.88 11.80 8.15
CA LEU A 37 -2.64 11.44 9.55
C LEU A 37 -3.20 12.49 10.52
N ALA A 38 -3.04 13.78 10.23
CA ALA A 38 -3.58 14.87 11.03
C ALA A 38 -5.11 14.83 11.12
N LYS A 39 -5.79 14.26 10.13
CA LYS A 39 -7.24 14.04 10.14
C LYS A 39 -7.65 12.73 10.82
N GLY A 40 -6.72 12.01 11.42
CA GLY A 40 -6.97 10.71 12.05
C GLY A 40 -7.26 9.59 11.05
N TRP A 41 -6.82 9.72 9.80
CA TRP A 41 -6.95 8.67 8.81
C TRP A 41 -5.80 7.67 8.97
N VAL A 42 -6.06 6.43 8.60
CA VAL A 42 -5.03 5.39 8.56
C VAL A 42 -4.61 5.19 7.10
N VAL A 43 -3.32 5.17 6.87
CA VAL A 43 -2.75 4.88 5.55
C VAL A 43 -2.14 3.49 5.58
N VAL A 44 -2.59 2.62 4.69
CA VAL A 44 -2.12 1.25 4.52
C VAL A 44 -1.45 1.15 3.17
N SER A 45 -0.23 0.63 3.14
CA SER A 45 0.53 0.41 1.90
C SER A 45 1.00 -1.03 1.86
N THR A 46 0.76 -1.71 0.73
CA THR A 46 1.29 -3.04 0.47
C THR A 46 2.55 -2.95 -0.37
N ASP A 47 3.49 -3.86 -0.18
CA ASP A 47 4.62 -4.05 -1.09
C ASP A 47 4.23 -4.81 -2.36
N TYR A 48 2.99 -5.25 -2.46
CA TYR A 48 2.49 -6.27 -3.39
C TYR A 48 3.11 -7.66 -3.16
N SER A 49 2.43 -8.69 -3.67
CA SER A 49 2.92 -10.07 -3.60
C SER A 49 4.31 -10.19 -4.26
N GLY A 50 5.20 -10.97 -3.67
CA GLY A 50 6.54 -11.23 -4.23
C GLY A 50 7.57 -10.11 -4.01
N GLN A 51 7.19 -8.97 -3.46
CA GLN A 51 8.12 -7.96 -2.94
C GLN A 51 8.19 -8.06 -1.40
N GLY A 52 9.39 -7.98 -0.84
CA GLY A 52 9.63 -8.15 0.60
C GLY A 52 9.44 -9.58 1.12
N ALA A 53 8.58 -10.36 0.50
CA ALA A 53 8.24 -11.73 0.88
C ALA A 53 8.40 -12.70 -0.32
N PRO A 54 8.45 -14.02 -0.08
CA PRO A 54 8.43 -15.01 -1.17
C PRO A 54 7.14 -14.93 -1.97
N GLY A 55 7.25 -15.12 -3.28
CA GLY A 55 6.08 -15.14 -4.18
C GLY A 55 6.42 -14.60 -5.56
N VAL A 56 5.42 -14.62 -6.43
CA VAL A 56 5.51 -14.02 -7.76
C VAL A 56 5.04 -12.58 -7.67
N PHE A 57 5.81 -11.65 -8.21
CA PHE A 57 5.43 -10.25 -8.29
C PHE A 57 4.51 -10.03 -9.50
N PRO A 58 3.24 -9.67 -9.29
CA PRO A 58 2.26 -9.51 -10.35
C PRO A 58 2.35 -8.12 -10.99
N TYR A 59 3.51 -7.74 -11.50
CA TYR A 59 3.74 -6.41 -12.07
C TYR A 59 2.73 -6.11 -13.19
N LEU A 60 1.96 -5.05 -13.03
CA LEU A 60 0.88 -4.61 -13.93
C LEU A 60 -0.18 -5.69 -14.22
N ILE A 61 -0.32 -6.67 -13.33
CA ILE A 61 -1.46 -7.60 -13.33
C ILE A 61 -2.45 -7.09 -12.28
N GLY A 62 -3.43 -6.32 -12.73
CA GLY A 62 -4.32 -5.55 -11.87
C GLY A 62 -5.00 -6.36 -10.78
N THR A 63 -5.51 -7.57 -11.09
CA THR A 63 -6.13 -8.44 -10.09
C THR A 63 -5.18 -8.86 -8.98
N GLY A 64 -3.91 -9.07 -9.28
CA GLY A 64 -2.90 -9.43 -8.30
C GLY A 64 -2.54 -8.27 -7.38
N GLU A 65 -2.34 -7.09 -7.97
CA GLU A 65 -2.03 -5.87 -7.23
C GLU A 65 -3.21 -5.41 -6.35
N ALA A 66 -4.42 -5.40 -6.91
CA ALA A 66 -5.63 -5.02 -6.18
C ALA A 66 -5.91 -5.95 -4.99
N ARG A 67 -5.77 -7.27 -5.17
CA ARG A 67 -5.93 -8.23 -4.07
C ARG A 67 -4.92 -7.99 -2.96
N SER A 68 -3.64 -7.79 -3.29
CA SER A 68 -2.62 -7.47 -2.29
C SER A 68 -3.00 -6.24 -1.45
N SER A 69 -3.59 -5.23 -2.08
CA SER A 69 -4.01 -4.01 -1.40
C SER A 69 -5.22 -4.22 -0.49
N LEU A 70 -6.22 -4.98 -0.95
CA LEU A 70 -7.38 -5.33 -0.14
C LEU A 70 -6.98 -6.19 1.06
N ASP A 71 -6.11 -7.18 0.86
CA ASP A 71 -5.59 -8.04 1.91
C ASP A 71 -4.80 -7.25 2.95
N ALA A 72 -4.04 -6.21 2.53
CA ALA A 72 -3.34 -5.33 3.45
C ALA A 72 -4.31 -4.56 4.37
N VAL A 73 -5.47 -4.13 3.87
CA VAL A 73 -6.51 -3.51 4.71
C VAL A 73 -7.12 -4.52 5.66
N LEU A 74 -7.36 -5.76 5.22
CA LEU A 74 -7.84 -6.82 6.11
C LEU A 74 -6.82 -7.11 7.21
N ALA A 75 -5.55 -7.23 6.86
CA ALA A 75 -4.47 -7.42 7.83
C ALA A 75 -4.39 -6.27 8.85
N ALA A 76 -4.54 -5.02 8.37
CA ALA A 76 -4.55 -3.86 9.25
C ALA A 76 -5.71 -3.89 10.27
N ARG A 77 -6.82 -4.54 9.96
CA ARG A 77 -7.96 -4.70 10.88
C ARG A 77 -7.66 -5.65 12.04
N GLU A 78 -6.65 -6.51 11.89
CA GLU A 78 -6.21 -7.45 12.93
C GLU A 78 -5.21 -6.83 13.92
N ILE A 79 -4.80 -5.58 13.70
CA ILE A 79 -3.89 -4.88 14.61
C ILE A 79 -4.64 -4.47 15.87
N ASP A 80 -4.20 -4.97 17.01
CA ASP A 80 -4.78 -4.65 18.31
C ASP A 80 -4.78 -3.13 18.58
N GLY A 81 -5.94 -2.62 18.99
CA GLY A 81 -6.12 -1.21 19.32
C GLY A 81 -6.31 -0.29 18.09
N LEU A 82 -6.22 -0.82 16.87
CA LEU A 82 -6.48 -0.05 15.65
C LEU A 82 -7.94 -0.21 15.21
N ILE A 83 -8.71 0.88 15.30
CA ILE A 83 -10.13 0.88 14.91
C ILE A 83 -10.25 1.52 13.53
N LEU A 84 -10.54 0.70 12.52
CA LEU A 84 -10.72 1.14 11.14
C LEU A 84 -12.21 1.28 10.80
N SER A 85 -12.58 2.42 10.22
CA SER A 85 -13.92 2.60 9.66
C SER A 85 -14.10 1.78 8.38
N LYS A 86 -15.35 1.64 7.92
CA LYS A 86 -15.66 1.01 6.64
C LYS A 86 -15.34 1.90 5.44
N ARG A 87 -15.05 3.19 5.66
CA ARG A 87 -14.69 4.11 4.59
C ARG A 87 -13.27 3.84 4.15
N THR A 88 -13.11 3.38 2.92
CA THR A 88 -11.83 3.07 2.31
C THR A 88 -11.69 3.85 1.01
N MET A 89 -10.50 4.37 0.76
CA MET A 89 -10.14 5.11 -0.45
C MET A 89 -8.90 4.46 -1.05
N ALA A 90 -8.91 4.26 -2.36
CA ALA A 90 -7.74 3.84 -3.12
C ALA A 90 -6.99 5.06 -3.65
N TRP A 91 -5.68 5.07 -3.51
CA TRP A 91 -4.80 6.16 -3.90
C TRP A 91 -3.52 5.59 -4.47
N GLY A 92 -3.07 6.05 -5.62
CA GLY A 92 -1.89 5.45 -6.24
C GLY A 92 -1.21 6.31 -7.28
N HIS A 93 0.06 6.00 -7.54
CA HIS A 93 0.89 6.66 -8.52
C HIS A 93 1.49 5.66 -9.50
N SER A 94 1.51 5.96 -10.80
CA SER A 94 2.12 5.12 -11.84
C SER A 94 1.54 3.69 -11.82
N GLN A 95 2.36 2.65 -11.63
CA GLN A 95 1.90 1.28 -11.39
C GLN A 95 0.80 1.24 -10.31
N GLY A 96 0.98 2.00 -9.22
CA GLY A 96 -0.01 2.09 -8.16
C GLY A 96 -1.31 2.74 -8.58
N GLY A 97 -1.28 3.68 -9.54
CA GLY A 97 -2.48 4.23 -10.15
C GLY A 97 -3.27 3.16 -10.91
N HIS A 98 -2.58 2.28 -11.64
CA HIS A 98 -3.18 1.10 -12.27
C HIS A 98 -3.81 0.18 -11.20
N ALA A 99 -3.07 -0.15 -10.14
CA ALA A 99 -3.58 -1.02 -9.07
C ALA A 99 -4.81 -0.43 -8.36
N ALA A 100 -4.86 0.89 -8.19
CA ALA A 100 -5.97 1.57 -7.51
C ALA A 100 -7.27 1.58 -8.33
N LEU A 101 -7.19 1.40 -9.65
CA LEU A 101 -8.35 1.38 -10.56
C LEU A 101 -8.94 -0.02 -10.75
N TRP A 102 -8.25 -1.06 -10.33
CA TRP A 102 -8.70 -2.45 -10.37
C TRP A 102 -9.48 -2.85 -9.12
#